data_8e8c9f51a84f3cd48691c67f9a60e76e
#
_entry.id   8e8c9f51a84f3cd48691c67f9a60e76e
#
_cell.length_a   1.000
_cell.length_b   1.000
_cell.length_c   1.000
_cell.angle_alpha   90.00
_cell.angle_beta   90.00
_cell.angle_gamma   90.00
#
_symmetry.space_group_name_H-M   'P 1'
#
loop_
_entity.id
_entity.type
_entity.pdbx_description
1 polymer ?
#
loop_
_entity_poly.entity_id
_entity_poly.type
_entity_poly.pdbx_seq_one_letter_code
_entity_poly.pdbx_strand_id
1 'polypeptide(L)'
;AEFKSVLERLQGLWAKDRAGLERLARDEAKRAAAPAEMPVATGSFVEQALAQADFIHGGFGDQSKFPSAPQLGALLARATAGPEPRLREFLQLTLDHMADLGLYDHVGGGFFRYTVDPSWKTPHFEKMLYDNALLARVYLHAAKVLREPRYEQVARATLDFMARELRAPDGALIASLSAVDNKDV
;
A
#
# COMPACT_ATOMS: atom_id res chain seq x y z
N ALA A 1 -5.95 -28.33 -6.45
CA ALA A 1 -5.78 -29.20 -7.62
C ALA A 1 -4.83 -28.59 -8.66
N GLU A 2 -4.98 -27.31 -8.95
CA GLU A 2 -4.23 -26.62 -10.03
C GLU A 2 -2.73 -26.47 -9.75
N PHE A 3 -2.35 -26.08 -8.53
CA PHE A 3 -0.95 -25.91 -8.14
C PHE A 3 -0.15 -27.22 -8.22
N LYS A 4 -0.73 -28.35 -7.76
CA LYS A 4 -0.09 -29.67 -7.84
C LYS A 4 0.18 -30.07 -9.28
N SER A 5 -0.77 -29.85 -10.19
CA SER A 5 -0.61 -30.20 -11.61
C SER A 5 0.48 -29.35 -12.29
N VAL A 6 0.64 -28.10 -11.89
CA VAL A 6 1.75 -27.23 -12.36
C VAL A 6 3.10 -27.78 -11.91
N LEU A 7 3.23 -28.20 -10.64
CA LEU A 7 4.47 -28.79 -10.13
C LEU A 7 4.81 -30.10 -10.82
N GLU A 8 3.85 -30.99 -11.02
CA GLU A 8 4.05 -32.27 -11.72
C GLU A 8 4.48 -32.04 -13.18
N ARG A 9 3.88 -31.06 -13.85
CA ARG A 9 4.27 -30.67 -15.21
C ARG A 9 5.69 -30.11 -15.27
N LEU A 10 6.05 -29.23 -14.33
CA LEU A 10 7.42 -28.66 -14.24
C LEU A 10 8.44 -29.76 -13.95
N GLN A 11 8.14 -30.70 -13.03
CA GLN A 11 9.01 -31.84 -12.73
C GLN A 11 9.18 -32.76 -13.96
N GLY A 12 8.11 -32.99 -14.71
CA GLY A 12 8.18 -33.79 -15.96
C GLY A 12 9.02 -33.12 -17.05
N LEU A 13 8.91 -31.79 -17.20
CA LEU A 13 9.74 -31.01 -18.11
C LEU A 13 11.21 -31.01 -17.68
N TRP A 14 11.48 -30.85 -16.39
CA TRP A 14 12.83 -30.90 -15.84
C TRP A 14 13.52 -32.23 -16.07
N ALA A 15 12.78 -33.34 -15.91
CA ALA A 15 13.29 -34.69 -16.17
C ALA A 15 13.57 -34.97 -17.65
N LYS A 16 12.80 -34.34 -18.57
CA LYS A 16 12.92 -34.56 -20.01
C LYS A 16 13.94 -33.69 -20.71
N ASP A 17 14.04 -32.40 -20.35
CA ASP A 17 14.93 -31.43 -21.00
C ASP A 17 15.43 -30.37 -20.03
N ARG A 18 16.21 -30.83 -19.05
CA ARG A 18 16.86 -29.94 -18.09
C ARG A 18 17.72 -28.87 -18.76
N ALA A 19 18.49 -29.24 -19.76
CA ALA A 19 19.39 -28.33 -20.45
C ALA A 19 18.62 -27.20 -21.20
N GLY A 20 17.47 -27.54 -21.79
CA GLY A 20 16.59 -26.59 -22.44
C GLY A 20 15.98 -25.60 -21.44
N LEU A 21 15.51 -26.10 -20.29
CA LEU A 21 14.97 -25.25 -19.22
C LEU A 21 16.03 -24.33 -18.62
N GLU A 22 17.26 -24.84 -18.39
CA GLU A 22 18.36 -24.01 -17.91
C GLU A 22 18.79 -22.93 -18.91
N ARG A 23 18.70 -23.19 -20.24
CA ARG A 23 18.91 -22.18 -21.27
C ARG A 23 17.82 -21.11 -21.21
N LEU A 24 16.55 -21.52 -21.22
CA LEU A 24 15.41 -20.59 -21.10
C LEU A 24 15.52 -19.70 -19.86
N ALA A 25 15.83 -20.27 -18.71
CA ALA A 25 15.99 -19.52 -17.47
C ALA A 25 17.15 -18.51 -17.56
N ARG A 26 18.28 -18.89 -18.20
CA ARG A 26 19.41 -17.97 -18.42
C ARG A 26 19.06 -16.86 -19.40
N ASP A 27 18.31 -17.16 -20.46
CA ASP A 27 17.90 -16.16 -21.43
C ASP A 27 16.88 -15.17 -20.85
N GLU A 28 15.94 -15.64 -20.04
CA GLU A 28 15.01 -14.78 -19.31
C GLU A 28 15.74 -13.95 -18.24
N ALA A 29 16.68 -14.52 -17.51
CA ALA A 29 17.51 -13.77 -16.56
C ALA A 29 18.32 -12.66 -17.25
N LYS A 30 18.87 -12.92 -18.46
CA LYS A 30 19.55 -11.91 -19.26
C LYS A 30 18.61 -10.82 -19.75
N ARG A 31 17.37 -11.18 -20.17
CA ARG A 31 16.35 -10.19 -20.56
C ARG A 31 15.93 -9.34 -19.36
N ALA A 32 15.72 -9.95 -18.20
CA ALA A 32 15.39 -9.23 -16.97
C ALA A 32 16.54 -8.35 -16.46
N ALA A 33 17.80 -8.75 -16.70
CA ALA A 33 18.98 -7.97 -16.35
C ALA A 33 19.36 -6.91 -17.40
N ALA A 34 18.82 -6.98 -18.63
CA ALA A 34 18.95 -5.90 -19.58
C ALA A 34 18.31 -4.65 -18.96
N PRO A 35 19.00 -3.48 -18.96
CA PRO A 35 18.36 -2.25 -18.55
C PRO A 35 17.06 -2.13 -19.35
N ALA A 36 15.90 -2.25 -18.67
CA ALA A 36 14.67 -1.88 -19.32
C ALA A 36 14.90 -0.45 -19.80
N GLU A 37 14.79 -0.20 -21.09
CA GLU A 37 14.57 1.15 -21.57
C GLU A 37 13.25 1.57 -20.96
N MET A 38 13.34 2.11 -19.72
CA MET A 38 12.20 2.74 -19.11
C MET A 38 11.80 3.85 -20.08
N PRO A 39 10.59 3.81 -20.63
CA PRO A 39 10.12 4.92 -21.42
C PRO A 39 10.32 6.15 -20.57
N VAL A 40 11.11 7.11 -21.07
CA VAL A 40 11.29 8.40 -20.41
C VAL A 40 9.88 8.94 -20.25
N ALA A 41 9.41 8.94 -19.01
CA ALA A 41 8.07 9.40 -18.71
C ALA A 41 7.98 10.85 -19.21
N THR A 42 7.15 11.10 -20.20
CA THR A 42 7.00 12.41 -20.84
C THR A 42 6.27 13.42 -19.95
N GLY A 43 5.77 12.98 -18.80
CA GLY A 43 5.11 13.81 -17.78
C GLY A 43 5.85 13.78 -16.45
N SER A 44 5.61 14.79 -15.62
CA SER A 44 6.11 14.80 -14.25
C SER A 44 5.48 13.65 -13.43
N PHE A 45 6.16 13.23 -12.36
CA PHE A 45 5.61 12.24 -11.41
C PHE A 45 4.19 12.61 -10.93
N VAL A 46 3.94 13.90 -10.69
CA VAL A 46 2.61 14.40 -10.28
C VAL A 46 1.57 14.19 -11.36
N GLU A 47 1.87 14.53 -12.61
CA GLU A 47 0.95 14.34 -13.74
C GLU A 47 0.57 12.87 -13.92
N GLN A 48 1.54 11.96 -13.83
CA GLN A 48 1.31 10.53 -13.92
C GLN A 48 0.46 10.01 -12.74
N ALA A 49 0.74 10.48 -11.53
CA ALA A 49 -0.05 10.12 -10.36
C ALA A 49 -1.49 10.63 -10.46
N LEU A 50 -1.69 11.89 -10.87
CA LEU A 50 -3.02 12.47 -11.03
C LEU A 50 -3.81 11.87 -12.22
N ALA A 51 -3.14 11.28 -13.20
CA ALA A 51 -3.79 10.54 -14.28
C ALA A 51 -4.41 9.21 -13.81
N GLN A 52 -3.91 8.64 -12.71
CA GLN A 52 -4.42 7.41 -12.07
C GLN A 52 -5.28 7.68 -10.84
N ALA A 53 -5.43 8.95 -10.46
CA ALA A 53 -6.14 9.38 -9.27
C ALA A 53 -7.65 9.23 -9.42
N ASP A 54 -8.30 8.70 -8.39
CA ASP A 54 -9.75 8.71 -8.25
C ASP A 54 -10.17 10.01 -7.54
N PHE A 55 -10.78 10.93 -8.29
CA PHE A 55 -11.26 12.20 -7.75
C PHE A 55 -12.68 12.12 -7.17
N ILE A 56 -13.29 10.93 -7.13
CA ILE A 56 -14.61 10.70 -6.50
C ILE A 56 -14.40 10.15 -5.08
N HIS A 57 -13.57 9.09 -4.97
CA HIS A 57 -13.36 8.40 -3.69
C HIS A 57 -11.97 8.62 -3.10
N GLY A 58 -11.08 9.29 -3.82
CA GLY A 58 -9.68 9.39 -3.42
C GLY A 58 -8.88 8.11 -3.68
N GLY A 59 -7.57 8.19 -3.50
CA GLY A 59 -6.66 7.09 -3.79
C GLY A 59 -6.49 6.82 -5.28
N PHE A 60 -5.99 5.62 -5.61
CA PHE A 60 -5.65 5.23 -6.97
C PHE A 60 -6.43 4.00 -7.40
N GLY A 61 -6.77 3.95 -8.70
CA GLY A 61 -7.53 2.84 -9.28
C GLY A 61 -9.01 2.85 -8.94
N ASP A 62 -9.74 1.89 -9.49
CA ASP A 62 -11.20 1.78 -9.49
C ASP A 62 -11.72 0.46 -8.90
N GLN A 63 -10.84 -0.32 -8.30
CA GLN A 63 -11.11 -1.61 -7.68
C GLN A 63 -10.82 -1.56 -6.17
N SER A 64 -10.18 -2.57 -5.63
CA SER A 64 -9.71 -2.56 -4.24
C SER A 64 -8.75 -1.39 -4.00
N LYS A 65 -8.92 -0.69 -2.89
CA LYS A 65 -8.10 0.48 -2.54
C LYS A 65 -7.03 0.13 -1.52
N PHE A 66 -5.79 0.34 -1.90
CA PHE A 66 -4.64 0.31 -1.01
C PHE A 66 -4.26 1.73 -0.59
N PRO A 67 -3.73 1.92 0.63
CA PRO A 67 -3.35 3.25 1.13
C PRO A 67 -2.27 3.95 0.29
N SER A 68 -1.42 3.19 -0.40
CA SER A 68 -0.33 3.72 -1.24
C SER A 68 0.54 4.77 -0.52
N ALA A 69 0.86 4.52 0.75
CA ALA A 69 1.54 5.48 1.62
C ALA A 69 2.86 6.05 1.06
N PRO A 70 3.73 5.29 0.35
CA PRO A 70 4.92 5.84 -0.28
C PRO A 70 4.60 6.88 -1.36
N GLN A 71 3.59 6.62 -2.20
CA GLN A 71 3.15 7.53 -3.25
C GLN A 71 2.56 8.82 -2.64
N LEU A 72 1.68 8.69 -1.64
CA LEU A 72 1.13 9.84 -0.92
C LEU A 72 2.21 10.67 -0.24
N GLY A 73 3.22 10.02 0.36
CA GLY A 73 4.37 10.70 0.95
C GLY A 73 5.17 11.52 -0.06
N ALA A 74 5.42 10.98 -1.25
CA ALA A 74 6.09 11.68 -2.33
C ALA A 74 5.27 12.86 -2.88
N LEU A 75 3.95 12.68 -3.03
CA LEU A 75 3.04 13.73 -3.47
C LEU A 75 2.92 14.86 -2.43
N LEU A 76 2.88 14.54 -1.13
CA LEU A 76 2.93 15.54 -0.06
C LEU A 76 4.24 16.34 -0.07
N ALA A 77 5.38 15.66 -0.26
CA ALA A 77 6.66 16.34 -0.39
C ALA A 77 6.65 17.31 -1.59
N ARG A 78 6.05 16.92 -2.71
CA ARG A 78 5.90 17.78 -3.87
C ARG A 78 4.96 18.96 -3.62
N ALA A 79 3.84 18.74 -2.91
CA ALA A 79 2.89 19.78 -2.53
C ALA A 79 3.49 20.84 -1.56
N THR A 80 4.61 20.52 -0.92
CA THR A 80 5.38 21.49 -0.11
C THR A 80 6.16 22.47 -0.98
N ALA A 81 6.60 22.06 -2.15
CA ALA A 81 7.48 22.85 -3.02
C ALA A 81 6.78 23.94 -3.83
N GLY A 82 5.43 23.94 -3.91
CA GLY A 82 4.69 24.94 -4.65
C GLY A 82 3.17 24.78 -4.58
N PRO A 83 2.44 25.78 -5.07
CA PRO A 83 0.98 25.75 -5.13
C PRO A 83 0.53 24.83 -6.28
N GLU A 84 0.01 23.69 -5.93
CA GLU A 84 -0.63 22.74 -6.86
C GLU A 84 -2.06 22.44 -6.35
N PRO A 85 -3.06 23.26 -6.66
CA PRO A 85 -4.41 23.13 -6.08
C PRO A 85 -5.03 21.77 -6.30
N ARG A 86 -4.94 21.23 -7.52
CA ARG A 86 -5.51 19.91 -7.87
C ARG A 86 -4.85 18.76 -7.11
N LEU A 87 -3.54 18.84 -6.89
CA LEU A 87 -2.81 17.87 -6.08
C LEU A 87 -3.26 17.95 -4.61
N ARG A 88 -3.41 19.16 -4.07
CA ARG A 88 -3.87 19.36 -2.68
C ARG A 88 -5.28 18.83 -2.48
N GLU A 89 -6.19 19.11 -3.40
CA GLU A 89 -7.57 18.60 -3.40
C GLU A 89 -7.59 17.06 -3.40
N PHE A 90 -6.83 16.44 -4.28
CA PHE A 90 -6.70 14.98 -4.33
C PHE A 90 -6.14 14.38 -3.03
N LEU A 91 -5.07 14.99 -2.49
CA LEU A 91 -4.46 14.54 -1.24
C LEU A 91 -5.45 14.66 -0.07
N GLN A 92 -6.15 15.77 0.04
CA GLN A 92 -7.12 16.01 1.09
C GLN A 92 -8.29 15.01 0.99
N LEU A 93 -8.90 14.86 -0.19
CA LEU A 93 -9.96 13.89 -0.43
C LEU A 93 -9.53 12.47 -0.04
N THR A 94 -8.33 12.06 -0.46
CA THR A 94 -7.80 10.72 -0.17
C THR A 94 -7.60 10.49 1.32
N LEU A 95 -6.94 11.43 1.99
CA LEU A 95 -6.63 11.30 3.42
C LEU A 95 -7.90 11.38 4.28
N ASP A 96 -8.85 12.24 3.91
CA ASP A 96 -10.14 12.34 4.60
C ASP A 96 -10.89 11.01 4.51
N HIS A 97 -11.04 10.45 3.31
CA HIS A 97 -11.76 9.18 3.13
C HIS A 97 -11.04 8.01 3.81
N MET A 98 -9.73 7.95 3.77
CA MET A 98 -8.98 6.92 4.47
C MET A 98 -9.14 7.00 6.00
N ALA A 99 -9.25 8.21 6.57
CA ALA A 99 -9.41 8.41 8.00
C ALA A 99 -10.85 8.28 8.49
N ASP A 100 -11.84 8.62 7.65
CA ASP A 100 -13.24 8.72 8.06
C ASP A 100 -14.06 7.47 7.71
N LEU A 101 -13.57 6.64 6.77
CA LEU A 101 -14.30 5.47 6.28
C LEU A 101 -13.67 4.16 6.80
N GLY A 102 -14.07 3.03 6.20
CA GLY A 102 -13.76 1.71 6.70
C GLY A 102 -12.28 1.27 6.66
N LEU A 103 -11.39 2.03 6.01
CA LEU A 103 -9.96 1.72 6.07
C LEU A 103 -9.37 1.95 7.47
N TYR A 104 -9.87 2.96 8.21
CA TYR A 104 -9.46 3.23 9.59
C TYR A 104 -10.34 2.45 10.56
N ASP A 105 -9.73 1.78 11.54
CA ASP A 105 -10.47 1.12 12.61
C ASP A 105 -10.86 2.12 13.70
N HIS A 106 -12.10 2.57 13.67
CA HIS A 106 -12.65 3.54 14.61
C HIS A 106 -12.83 3.00 16.04
N VAL A 107 -12.68 1.69 16.25
CA VAL A 107 -12.82 1.04 17.55
C VAL A 107 -11.46 0.72 18.16
N GLY A 108 -10.65 -0.03 17.42
CA GLY A 108 -9.34 -0.50 17.89
C GLY A 108 -8.18 0.44 17.56
N GLY A 109 -8.38 1.37 16.65
CA GLY A 109 -7.34 2.27 16.13
C GLY A 109 -6.47 1.62 15.05
N GLY A 110 -5.71 2.44 14.36
CA GLY A 110 -4.87 2.02 13.25
C GLY A 110 -5.62 1.73 11.96
N PHE A 111 -4.88 1.42 10.91
CA PHE A 111 -5.39 1.19 9.57
C PHE A 111 -5.37 -0.28 9.19
N PHE A 112 -6.43 -0.73 8.55
CA PHE A 112 -6.46 -2.00 7.85
C PHE A 112 -5.60 -1.94 6.59
N ARG A 113 -5.23 -3.10 6.05
CA ARG A 113 -4.29 -3.20 4.94
C ARG A 113 -4.82 -2.59 3.66
N TYR A 114 -6.12 -2.85 3.33
CA TYR A 114 -6.80 -2.33 2.15
C TYR A 114 -8.31 -2.47 2.30
N THR A 115 -9.07 -1.85 1.38
CA THR A 115 -10.49 -2.12 1.23
C THR A 115 -10.77 -2.89 -0.05
N VAL A 116 -11.75 -3.79 -0.02
CA VAL A 116 -12.12 -4.63 -1.17
C VAL A 116 -12.97 -3.88 -2.20
N ASP A 117 -13.47 -2.71 -1.83
CA ASP A 117 -14.26 -1.81 -2.67
C ASP A 117 -13.52 -0.48 -2.92
N PRO A 118 -13.85 0.26 -3.99
CA PRO A 118 -13.18 1.50 -4.32
C PRO A 118 -13.57 2.70 -3.44
N SER A 119 -14.63 2.58 -2.63
CA SER A 119 -15.19 3.68 -1.81
C SER A 119 -14.73 3.66 -0.34
N TRP A 120 -13.70 2.88 -0.01
CA TRP A 120 -13.09 2.75 1.31
C TRP A 120 -14.02 2.23 2.42
N LYS A 121 -15.08 1.47 2.10
CA LYS A 121 -16.11 1.07 3.06
C LYS A 121 -15.86 -0.29 3.68
N THR A 122 -15.44 -1.28 2.91
CA THR A 122 -15.33 -2.66 3.33
C THR A 122 -13.86 -3.05 3.51
N PRO A 123 -13.32 -3.05 4.73
CA PRO A 123 -11.92 -3.35 4.96
C PRO A 123 -11.64 -4.86 4.84
N HIS A 124 -10.42 -5.19 4.43
CA HIS A 124 -9.79 -6.46 4.74
C HIS A 124 -9.14 -6.35 6.12
N PHE A 125 -9.64 -7.09 7.10
CA PHE A 125 -9.35 -6.88 8.53
C PHE A 125 -7.92 -7.21 8.99
N GLU A 126 -6.97 -7.33 8.08
CA GLU A 126 -5.55 -7.46 8.39
C GLU A 126 -4.94 -6.08 8.65
N LYS A 127 -4.06 -5.96 9.66
CA LYS A 127 -3.32 -4.73 9.95
C LYS A 127 -1.83 -5.01 9.91
N MET A 128 -1.12 -4.29 9.03
CA MET A 128 0.33 -4.43 8.87
C MET A 128 1.07 -3.36 9.66
N LEU A 129 2.14 -3.74 10.32
CA LEU A 129 3.03 -2.80 11.01
C LEU A 129 3.57 -1.73 10.06
N TYR A 130 4.08 -2.14 8.90
CA TYR A 130 4.69 -1.23 7.94
C TYR A 130 3.68 -0.23 7.34
N ASP A 131 2.45 -0.66 7.06
CA ASP A 131 1.39 0.24 6.56
C ASP A 131 1.05 1.30 7.61
N ASN A 132 0.85 0.89 8.86
CA ASN A 132 0.53 1.80 9.95
C ASN A 132 1.67 2.78 10.24
N ALA A 133 2.92 2.32 10.22
CA ALA A 133 4.08 3.19 10.41
C ALA A 133 4.23 4.23 9.29
N LEU A 134 4.05 3.81 8.04
CA LEU A 134 4.10 4.71 6.89
C LEU A 134 2.93 5.70 6.88
N LEU A 135 1.72 5.25 7.21
CA LEU A 135 0.53 6.09 7.28
C LEU A 135 0.62 7.10 8.42
N ALA A 136 1.08 6.71 9.62
CA ALA A 136 1.33 7.67 10.70
C ALA A 136 2.25 8.80 10.26
N ARG A 137 3.33 8.48 9.52
CA ARG A 137 4.25 9.48 8.93
C ARG A 137 3.56 10.35 7.87
N VAL A 138 2.76 9.75 6.99
CA VAL A 138 2.00 10.48 5.95
C VAL A 138 1.04 11.47 6.59
N TYR A 139 0.24 11.05 7.57
CA TYR A 139 -0.71 11.92 8.25
C TYR A 139 -0.03 13.04 9.04
N LEU A 140 1.10 12.75 9.71
CA LEU A 140 1.86 13.78 10.41
C LEU A 140 2.44 14.83 9.44
N HIS A 141 2.90 14.40 8.26
CA HIS A 141 3.37 15.30 7.21
C HIS A 141 2.20 16.10 6.62
N ALA A 142 1.08 15.45 6.33
CA ALA A 142 -0.12 16.08 5.80
C ALA A 142 -0.69 17.16 6.72
N ALA A 143 -0.67 16.95 8.03
CA ALA A 143 -1.10 17.95 9.01
C ALA A 143 -0.41 19.29 8.81
N LYS A 144 0.89 19.27 8.49
CA LYS A 144 1.69 20.48 8.24
C LYS A 144 1.45 21.04 6.84
N VAL A 145 1.49 20.19 5.81
CA VAL A 145 1.41 20.60 4.40
C VAL A 145 0.03 21.11 4.04
N LEU A 146 -1.02 20.43 4.48
CA LEU A 146 -2.41 20.77 4.20
C LEU A 146 -3.02 21.71 5.26
N ARG A 147 -2.31 21.94 6.37
CA ARG A 147 -2.75 22.76 7.52
C ARG A 147 -4.04 22.23 8.15
N GLU A 148 -4.14 20.91 8.27
CA GLU A 148 -5.29 20.21 8.85
C GLU A 148 -4.87 19.51 10.16
N PRO A 149 -5.14 20.12 11.34
CA PRO A 149 -4.69 19.59 12.63
C PRO A 149 -5.24 18.21 12.97
N ARG A 150 -6.38 17.82 12.43
CA ARG A 150 -7.03 16.53 12.62
C ARG A 150 -6.12 15.38 12.15
N TYR A 151 -5.31 15.59 11.12
CA TYR A 151 -4.37 14.57 10.64
C TYR A 151 -3.28 14.24 11.66
N GLU A 152 -2.87 15.19 12.49
CA GLU A 152 -1.96 14.89 13.60
C GLU A 152 -2.61 13.95 14.62
N GLN A 153 -3.91 14.13 14.89
CA GLN A 153 -4.64 13.24 15.80
C GLN A 153 -4.72 11.81 15.24
N VAL A 154 -5.00 11.67 13.94
CA VAL A 154 -4.98 10.36 13.26
C VAL A 154 -3.60 9.70 13.36
N ALA A 155 -2.53 10.45 13.12
CA ALA A 155 -1.16 9.95 13.24
C ALA A 155 -0.85 9.47 14.66
N ARG A 156 -1.20 10.26 15.68
CA ARG A 156 -0.99 9.91 17.10
C ARG A 156 -1.77 8.65 17.49
N ALA A 157 -3.06 8.60 17.15
CA ALA A 157 -3.90 7.44 17.43
C ALA A 157 -3.38 6.16 16.75
N THR A 158 -2.82 6.29 15.53
CA THR A 158 -2.19 5.16 14.82
C THR A 158 -0.91 4.69 15.55
N LEU A 159 -0.07 5.61 16.04
CA LEU A 159 1.12 5.26 16.83
C LEU A 159 0.74 4.62 18.16
N ASP A 160 -0.30 5.12 18.83
CA ASP A 160 -0.81 4.55 20.07
C ASP A 160 -1.35 3.13 19.87
N PHE A 161 -2.06 2.89 18.76
CA PHE A 161 -2.46 1.54 18.33
C PHE A 161 -1.23 0.63 18.16
N MET A 162 -0.22 1.06 17.43
CA MET A 162 0.99 0.25 17.20
C MET A 162 1.71 -0.09 18.52
N ALA A 163 1.81 0.88 19.43
CA ALA A 163 2.46 0.69 20.74
C ALA A 163 1.69 -0.28 21.64
N ARG A 164 0.37 -0.31 21.52
CA ARG A 164 -0.52 -1.14 22.35
C ARG A 164 -0.71 -2.55 21.78
N GLU A 165 -0.96 -2.66 20.45
CA GLU A 165 -1.40 -3.92 19.84
C GLU A 165 -0.31 -4.63 19.02
N LEU A 166 0.68 -3.89 18.50
CA LEU A 166 1.76 -4.45 17.69
C LEU A 166 3.09 -4.54 18.45
N ARG A 167 3.03 -4.59 19.76
CA ARG A 167 4.20 -4.78 20.63
C ARG A 167 4.07 -6.05 21.45
N ALA A 168 5.00 -6.98 21.28
CA ALA A 168 5.09 -8.19 22.08
C ALA A 168 5.58 -7.89 23.53
N PRO A 169 5.34 -8.80 24.50
CA PRO A 169 5.77 -8.60 25.89
C PRO A 169 7.27 -8.40 26.08
N ASP A 170 8.08 -8.98 25.20
CA ASP A 170 9.56 -8.82 25.15
C ASP A 170 10.00 -7.51 24.53
N GLY A 171 9.06 -6.68 24.04
CA GLY A 171 9.32 -5.40 23.39
C GLY A 171 9.55 -5.48 21.88
N ALA A 172 9.58 -6.67 21.29
CA ALA A 172 9.62 -6.84 19.83
C ALA A 172 8.36 -6.29 19.16
N LEU A 173 8.46 -5.89 17.90
CA LEU A 173 7.31 -5.46 17.13
C LEU A 173 6.73 -6.63 16.33
N ILE A 174 5.41 -6.78 16.38
CA ILE A 174 4.64 -7.76 15.65
C ILE A 174 4.40 -7.23 14.24
N ALA A 175 4.74 -8.02 13.22
CA ALA A 175 4.69 -7.60 11.82
C ALA A 175 3.26 -7.36 11.30
N SER A 176 2.29 -8.14 11.79
CA SER A 176 0.89 -8.02 11.36
C SER A 176 -0.08 -8.61 12.39
N LEU A 177 -1.32 -8.14 12.35
CA LEU A 177 -2.48 -8.81 12.95
C LEU A 177 -3.26 -9.48 11.81
N SER A 178 -3.61 -10.77 12.00
CA SER A 178 -4.36 -11.54 11.01
C SER A 178 -5.80 -11.01 10.86
N ALA A 179 -6.35 -11.15 9.66
CA ALA A 179 -7.77 -10.92 9.40
C ALA A 179 -8.68 -12.01 9.99
N VAL A 180 -8.10 -13.15 10.40
CA VAL A 180 -8.83 -14.30 10.94
C VAL A 180 -8.44 -14.49 12.40
N ASP A 181 -9.42 -14.54 13.29
CA ASP A 181 -9.24 -14.93 14.68
C ASP A 181 -9.19 -16.47 14.76
N ASN A 182 -8.00 -17.01 15.05
CA ASN A 182 -7.79 -18.46 15.18
C ASN A 182 -8.20 -19.02 16.53
N LYS A 183 -9.06 -18.33 17.31
CA LYS A 183 -9.51 -18.81 18.61
C LYS A 183 -10.49 -19.98 18.55
N ASP A 184 -11.00 -20.31 17.36
CA ASP A 184 -11.98 -21.38 17.12
C ASP A 184 -11.40 -22.58 16.34
N VAL A 185 -10.08 -22.86 16.42
CA VAL A 185 -9.47 -24.08 15.87
C VAL A 185 -8.83 -24.89 16.97
#